data_4d3cd704cf9caa6e1b7d8303e1d491e4
#
_entry.id   4d3cd704cf9caa6e1b7d8303e1d491e4
#
_cell.length_a   1.000
_cell.length_b   1.000
_cell.length_c   1.000
_cell.angle_alpha   90.00
_cell.angle_beta   90.00
_cell.angle_gamma   90.00
#
_symmetry.space_group_name_H-M   'P 1'
#
loop_
_entity.id
_entity.type
_entity.pdbx_description
1 polymer ?
#
loop_
_entity_poly.entity_id
_entity_poly.type
_entity_poly.pdbx_seq_one_letter_code
_entity_poly.pdbx_strand_id
1 'polypeptide(L)'
;VGRPNVGKSTLFNRLTKTRQAIVSDVAGTTRDRQYGKCDWNGKEFSVVDTGGWVVKSDDIFEEEIRKQVLIATEEADLILFLVDITTGVTDWDMDVAQILRRTKLPVILVANKTDNNDLIYNAAEFYKLGLGDPMCISSATGSGTGDLLDDVVAKLKDNSGELLEEGIPRFAVVGRPNAGKSSIINAFIGEDRNIVTEIAGTTRDSIYTRYDKFGFDFYLVDTAGIRRKNKVTEDLEFYSVMRSIRAIEHSDVCILMIDATRGIEAQDMNIFQLIQRNNKSLVV
;
A
#
# COMPACT_ATOMS: atom_id res chain seq x y z
N VAL A 1 7.61 3.73 5.50
CA VAL A 1 7.36 4.00 6.92
C VAL A 1 8.55 4.71 7.56
N GLY A 2 8.40 5.33 8.74
CA GLY A 2 9.45 6.03 9.47
C GLY A 2 8.87 7.18 10.30
N ARG A 3 9.65 7.69 11.27
CA ARG A 3 9.24 8.80 12.13
C ARG A 3 8.99 10.10 11.33
N PRO A 4 8.35 11.11 11.93
CA PRO A 4 8.20 12.42 11.29
C PRO A 4 9.53 13.04 10.89
N ASN A 5 9.49 13.84 9.85
CA ASN A 5 10.63 14.63 9.37
C ASN A 5 11.87 13.86 8.86
N VAL A 6 11.80 12.51 8.73
CA VAL A 6 12.89 11.73 8.11
C VAL A 6 12.91 11.85 6.57
N GLY A 7 11.93 12.55 5.97
CA GLY A 7 11.89 12.80 4.52
C GLY A 7 11.01 11.84 3.72
N LYS A 8 10.02 11.17 4.35
CA LYS A 8 9.10 10.23 3.66
C LYS A 8 8.43 10.87 2.44
N SER A 9 7.77 12.01 2.62
CA SER A 9 7.06 12.69 1.52
C SER A 9 8.02 13.26 0.48
N THR A 10 9.25 13.62 0.86
CA THR A 10 10.28 14.03 -0.09
C THR A 10 10.70 12.86 -0.98
N LEU A 11 10.94 11.69 -0.37
CA LEU A 11 11.26 10.47 -1.12
C LEU A 11 10.08 10.06 -2.00
N PHE A 12 8.86 10.02 -1.44
CA PHE A 12 7.65 9.71 -2.19
C PHE A 12 7.51 10.59 -3.45
N ASN A 13 7.62 11.90 -3.30
CA ASN A 13 7.54 12.83 -4.42
C ASN A 13 8.65 12.59 -5.45
N ARG A 14 9.84 12.18 -5.03
CA ARG A 14 10.94 11.87 -5.93
C ARG A 14 10.68 10.59 -6.71
N LEU A 15 10.28 9.52 -6.05
CA LEU A 15 10.01 8.23 -6.67
C LEU A 15 8.85 8.31 -7.66
N THR A 16 7.80 9.05 -7.34
CA THR A 16 6.61 9.20 -8.19
C THR A 16 6.78 10.23 -9.32
N LYS A 17 7.84 11.07 -9.28
CA LYS A 17 8.17 12.04 -10.35
C LYS A 17 9.08 11.49 -11.43
N THR A 18 9.60 10.28 -11.32
CA THR A 18 10.42 9.65 -12.34
C THR A 18 9.60 9.34 -13.60
N ARG A 19 9.70 10.23 -14.55
CA ARG A 19 9.37 10.25 -15.98
C ARG A 19 7.95 9.98 -16.48
N GLN A 20 7.00 9.45 -15.72
CA GLN A 20 5.61 9.26 -16.20
C GLN A 20 4.54 9.34 -15.10
N ALA A 21 4.83 9.89 -13.95
CA ALA A 21 3.76 10.20 -13.00
C ALA A 21 2.86 11.25 -13.64
N ILE A 22 1.70 10.85 -14.12
CA ILE A 22 0.60 11.77 -14.43
C ILE A 22 0.15 12.32 -13.08
N VAL A 23 0.89 13.29 -12.58
CA VAL A 23 0.46 14.14 -11.48
C VAL A 23 -0.56 15.09 -12.07
N SER A 24 -1.83 14.75 -11.96
CA SER A 24 -2.86 15.77 -12.18
C SER A 24 -2.73 16.80 -11.05
N ASP A 25 -2.26 18.00 -11.40
CA ASP A 25 -2.28 19.20 -10.54
C ASP A 25 -3.73 19.69 -10.32
N VAL A 26 -4.62 18.82 -9.85
CA VAL A 26 -5.91 19.26 -9.34
C VAL A 26 -5.71 19.62 -7.87
N ALA A 27 -5.58 20.92 -7.64
CA ALA A 27 -5.55 21.51 -6.33
C ALA A 27 -6.81 21.17 -5.55
N GLY A 28 -6.68 20.42 -4.46
CA GLY A 28 -7.80 20.23 -3.52
C GLY A 28 -7.73 18.96 -2.70
N THR A 29 -6.97 18.96 -1.68
CA THR A 29 -6.89 18.21 -0.44
C THR A 29 -5.53 17.54 -0.22
N THR A 30 -4.99 17.76 0.96
CA THR A 30 -3.70 17.23 1.44
C THR A 30 -3.64 15.70 1.53
N ARG A 31 -4.74 14.99 1.23
CA ARG A 31 -4.88 13.53 1.24
C ARG A 31 -4.52 12.85 -0.10
N ASP A 32 -4.55 13.57 -1.23
CA ASP A 32 -4.29 13.01 -2.56
C ASP A 32 -2.80 12.72 -2.85
N ARG A 33 -1.89 13.11 -1.97
CA ARG A 33 -0.43 13.01 -2.16
C ARG A 33 0.20 11.73 -1.63
N GLN A 34 -0.60 10.74 -1.23
CA GLN A 34 -0.10 9.59 -0.47
C GLN A 34 0.02 8.31 -1.28
N TYR A 35 -0.46 8.32 -2.51
CA TYR A 35 -0.39 7.22 -3.45
C TYR A 35 0.16 7.70 -4.79
N GLY A 36 1.11 6.96 -5.32
CA GLY A 36 1.67 7.24 -6.63
C GLY A 36 2.31 6.01 -7.25
N LYS A 37 2.41 6.00 -8.57
CA LYS A 37 3.08 4.95 -9.31
C LYS A 37 4.53 5.33 -9.62
N CYS A 38 5.38 4.33 -9.63
CA CYS A 38 6.77 4.42 -10.04
C CYS A 38 7.03 3.34 -11.09
N ASP A 39 7.71 3.72 -12.17
CA ASP A 39 8.24 2.80 -13.17
C ASP A 39 9.77 2.82 -13.09
N TRP A 40 10.37 1.66 -12.94
CA TRP A 40 11.82 1.51 -12.91
C TRP A 40 12.26 0.22 -13.59
N ASN A 41 13.14 0.33 -14.56
CA ASN A 41 13.65 -0.80 -15.36
C ASN A 41 12.51 -1.65 -15.98
N GLY A 42 11.40 -0.99 -16.40
CA GLY A 42 10.24 -1.65 -17.00
C GLY A 42 9.32 -2.38 -16.03
N LYS A 43 9.54 -2.19 -14.71
CA LYS A 43 8.65 -2.71 -13.66
C LYS A 43 7.89 -1.56 -13.01
N GLU A 44 6.56 -1.57 -13.17
CA GLU A 44 5.67 -0.61 -12.51
C GLU A 44 5.28 -1.15 -11.13
N PHE A 45 5.34 -0.27 -10.13
CA PHE A 45 4.88 -0.56 -8.77
C PHE A 45 4.30 0.69 -8.11
N SER A 46 3.52 0.47 -7.07
CA SER A 46 2.87 1.53 -6.32
C SER A 46 3.64 1.92 -5.08
N VAL A 47 3.70 3.21 -4.81
CA VAL A 47 4.33 3.78 -3.61
C VAL A 47 3.26 4.45 -2.78
N VAL A 48 3.27 4.19 -1.47
CA VAL A 48 2.34 4.79 -0.50
C VAL A 48 3.13 5.49 0.61
N ASP A 49 2.85 6.78 0.83
CA ASP A 49 3.41 7.54 1.96
C ASP A 49 2.50 7.43 3.19
N THR A 50 2.98 6.77 4.24
CA THR A 50 2.24 6.64 5.50
C THR A 50 2.22 7.93 6.34
N GLY A 51 3.10 8.91 6.05
CA GLY A 51 3.28 10.10 6.88
C GLY A 51 2.15 11.12 6.84
N GLY A 52 1.31 11.09 5.82
CA GLY A 52 0.21 12.04 5.65
C GLY A 52 -1.06 11.71 6.46
N TRP A 53 -1.08 10.58 7.17
CA TRP A 53 -2.25 10.08 7.90
C TRP A 53 -2.21 10.34 9.41
N VAL A 54 -1.22 11.08 9.89
CA VAL A 54 -1.04 11.37 11.32
C VAL A 54 -1.96 12.51 11.75
N VAL A 55 -2.84 12.27 12.72
CA VAL A 55 -3.64 13.28 13.38
C VAL A 55 -2.76 14.06 14.36
N LYS A 56 -2.85 15.39 14.34
CA LYS A 56 -2.03 16.30 15.16
C LYS A 56 -2.49 16.28 16.64
N SER A 57 -1.99 15.33 17.43
CA SER A 57 -2.03 15.41 18.89
C SER A 57 -0.86 14.64 19.49
N ASP A 58 -0.10 15.26 20.37
CA ASP A 58 1.20 14.76 20.82
C ASP A 58 1.13 13.44 21.62
N ASP A 59 0.06 13.17 22.36
CA ASP A 59 -0.08 11.96 23.21
C ASP A 59 -0.64 10.73 22.49
N ILE A 60 -1.27 10.89 21.31
CA ILE A 60 -1.85 9.79 20.52
C ILE A 60 -0.89 9.34 19.39
N PHE A 61 0.20 10.08 19.24
CA PHE A 61 1.07 10.04 18.07
C PHE A 61 1.81 8.69 17.90
N GLU A 62 2.37 8.15 18.98
CA GLU A 62 3.15 6.91 18.94
C GLU A 62 2.28 5.69 18.60
N GLU A 63 1.09 5.61 19.20
CA GLU A 63 0.16 4.50 18.94
C GLU A 63 -0.36 4.52 17.50
N GLU A 64 -0.65 5.71 16.96
CA GLU A 64 -1.14 5.87 15.60
C GLU A 64 -0.09 5.46 14.56
N ILE A 65 1.16 5.85 14.77
CA ILE A 65 2.26 5.44 13.87
C ILE A 65 2.51 3.94 13.97
N ARG A 66 2.44 3.38 15.18
CA ARG A 66 2.56 1.92 15.37
C ARG A 66 1.45 1.18 14.60
N LYS A 67 0.23 1.66 14.63
CA LYS A 67 -0.89 1.12 13.83
C LYS A 67 -0.61 1.22 12.34
N GLN A 68 -0.10 2.34 11.85
CA GLN A 68 0.26 2.51 10.44
C GLN A 68 1.36 1.55 9.99
N VAL A 69 2.38 1.34 10.82
CA VAL A 69 3.44 0.35 10.54
C VAL A 69 2.83 -1.06 10.46
N LEU A 70 1.95 -1.43 11.39
CA LEU A 70 1.28 -2.73 11.39
C LEU A 70 0.44 -2.92 10.12
N ILE A 71 -0.35 -1.92 9.72
CA ILE A 71 -1.13 -1.96 8.47
C ILE A 71 -0.20 -2.11 7.25
N ALA A 72 0.89 -1.34 7.21
CA ALA A 72 1.86 -1.48 6.13
C ALA A 72 2.47 -2.90 6.08
N THR A 73 2.69 -3.56 7.23
CA THR A 73 3.18 -4.95 7.26
C THR A 73 2.14 -5.97 6.79
N GLU A 74 0.86 -5.62 6.80
CA GLU A 74 -0.23 -6.49 6.33
C GLU A 74 -0.52 -6.32 4.84
N GLU A 75 -0.46 -5.09 4.33
CA GLU A 75 -0.96 -4.74 3.00
C GLU A 75 0.14 -4.45 1.96
N ALA A 76 1.39 -4.23 2.36
CA ALA A 76 2.48 -3.98 1.41
C ALA A 76 3.19 -5.27 0.98
N ASP A 77 3.83 -5.25 -0.19
CA ASP A 77 4.70 -6.32 -0.69
C ASP A 77 6.16 -6.10 -0.28
N LEU A 78 6.54 -4.83 -0.01
CA LEU A 78 7.86 -4.40 0.43
C LEU A 78 7.74 -3.16 1.30
N ILE A 79 8.61 -3.02 2.30
CA ILE A 79 8.63 -1.86 3.19
C ILE A 79 9.96 -1.12 3.04
N LEU A 80 9.88 0.19 2.77
CA LEU A 80 10.99 1.10 2.93
C LEU A 80 10.94 1.71 4.33
N PHE A 81 11.89 1.39 5.20
CA PHE A 81 12.00 1.97 6.52
C PHE A 81 13.01 3.12 6.50
N LEU A 82 12.52 4.35 6.56
CA LEU A 82 13.32 5.55 6.50
C LEU A 82 13.75 6.01 7.89
N VAL A 83 15.05 6.23 8.03
CA VAL A 83 15.69 6.83 9.19
C VAL A 83 16.50 8.06 8.75
N ASP A 84 16.82 8.95 9.70
CA ASP A 84 17.54 10.19 9.45
C ASP A 84 19.00 10.03 9.87
N ILE A 85 19.92 10.04 8.91
CA ILE A 85 21.35 9.84 9.18
C ILE A 85 21.96 10.95 10.02
N THR A 86 21.37 12.14 10.01
CA THR A 86 21.89 13.30 10.77
C THR A 86 21.52 13.27 12.25
N THR A 87 20.44 12.56 12.61
CA THR A 87 19.97 12.45 13.98
C THR A 87 20.46 11.20 14.69
N GLY A 88 20.85 10.18 13.90
CA GLY A 88 21.18 8.84 14.42
C GLY A 88 19.93 8.03 14.80
N VAL A 89 20.18 6.90 15.48
CA VAL A 89 19.13 5.98 15.94
C VAL A 89 18.40 6.54 17.16
N THR A 90 17.09 6.59 17.10
CA THR A 90 16.23 6.99 18.22
C THR A 90 15.49 5.77 18.81
N ASP A 91 14.97 5.90 20.03
CA ASP A 91 14.16 4.84 20.68
C ASP A 91 12.97 4.46 19.80
N TRP A 92 12.38 5.44 19.15
CA TRP A 92 11.28 5.25 18.22
C TRP A 92 11.70 4.39 16.99
N ASP A 93 12.87 4.63 16.43
CA ASP A 93 13.39 3.80 15.33
C ASP A 93 13.60 2.35 15.79
N MET A 94 14.03 2.15 17.05
CA MET A 94 14.18 0.82 17.65
C MET A 94 12.83 0.10 17.80
N ASP A 95 11.79 0.78 18.25
CA ASP A 95 10.44 0.22 18.40
C ASP A 95 9.85 -0.20 17.05
N VAL A 96 9.95 0.63 16.03
CA VAL A 96 9.52 0.28 14.68
C VAL A 96 10.33 -0.88 14.12
N ALA A 97 11.64 -0.86 14.29
CA ALA A 97 12.50 -1.96 13.85
C ALA A 97 12.11 -3.29 14.53
N GLN A 98 11.69 -3.27 15.80
CA GLN A 98 11.22 -4.47 16.49
C GLN A 98 9.96 -5.05 15.84
N ILE A 99 9.04 -4.22 15.37
CA ILE A 99 7.85 -4.66 14.61
C ILE A 99 8.27 -5.23 13.27
N LEU A 100 9.13 -4.51 12.53
CA LEU A 100 9.55 -4.88 11.19
C LEU A 100 10.38 -6.18 11.16
N ARG A 101 11.18 -6.46 12.19
CA ARG A 101 11.91 -7.73 12.29
C ARG A 101 11.01 -8.97 12.42
N ARG A 102 9.75 -8.79 12.86
CA ARG A 102 8.77 -9.89 12.99
C ARG A 102 8.00 -10.15 11.70
N THR A 103 8.05 -9.21 10.75
CA THR A 103 7.37 -9.41 9.46
C THR A 103 8.16 -10.38 8.57
N LYS A 104 7.42 -11.06 7.68
CA LYS A 104 8.02 -11.88 6.60
C LYS A 104 8.25 -11.08 5.32
N LEU A 105 7.86 -9.80 5.32
CA LEU A 105 8.07 -8.94 4.16
C LEU A 105 9.52 -8.54 4.02
N PRO A 106 10.00 -8.33 2.79
CA PRO A 106 11.26 -7.66 2.58
C PRO A 106 11.18 -6.23 3.13
N VAL A 107 12.16 -5.87 3.95
CA VAL A 107 12.35 -4.52 4.48
C VAL A 107 13.67 -4.00 3.96
N ILE A 108 13.67 -2.78 3.42
CA ILE A 108 14.88 -2.05 3.06
C ILE A 108 15.04 -0.91 4.06
N LEU A 109 16.15 -0.93 4.80
CA LEU A 109 16.54 0.14 5.71
C LEU A 109 17.17 1.27 4.92
N VAL A 110 16.58 2.47 4.97
CA VAL A 110 16.97 3.62 4.18
C VAL A 110 17.46 4.75 5.09
N ALA A 111 18.77 5.01 5.11
CA ALA A 111 19.37 6.12 5.82
C ALA A 111 19.31 7.37 4.93
N ASN A 112 18.27 8.17 5.12
CA ASN A 112 18.00 9.37 4.34
C ASN A 112 18.74 10.60 4.88
N LYS A 113 18.80 11.67 4.07
CA LYS A 113 19.52 12.93 4.31
C LYS A 113 21.04 12.76 4.27
N THR A 114 21.53 11.75 3.55
CA THR A 114 22.95 11.59 3.25
C THR A 114 23.33 12.54 2.12
N ASP A 115 23.36 13.84 2.46
CA ASP A 115 23.55 14.91 1.46
C ASP A 115 25.02 15.09 1.07
N ASN A 116 25.94 14.49 1.81
CA ASN A 116 27.36 14.42 1.49
C ASN A 116 27.95 13.06 1.88
N ASN A 117 29.13 12.76 1.33
CA ASN A 117 29.81 11.47 1.52
C ASN A 117 30.31 11.26 2.96
N ASP A 118 30.58 12.32 3.71
CA ASP A 118 31.08 12.18 5.08
C ASP A 118 30.03 11.57 6.01
N LEU A 119 28.74 11.80 5.71
CA LEU A 119 27.62 11.23 6.47
C LEU A 119 27.49 9.72 6.30
N ILE A 120 28.04 9.13 5.24
CA ILE A 120 27.95 7.67 4.99
C ILE A 120 28.52 6.87 6.17
N TYR A 121 29.57 7.38 6.81
CA TYR A 121 30.17 6.69 7.96
C TYR A 121 29.22 6.58 9.16
N ASN A 122 28.26 7.51 9.29
CA ASN A 122 27.24 7.47 10.35
C ASN A 122 26.24 6.34 10.13
N ALA A 123 26.14 5.78 8.93
CA ALA A 123 25.26 4.67 8.63
C ALA A 123 25.55 3.42 9.49
N ALA A 124 26.79 3.27 9.96
CA ALA A 124 27.19 2.17 10.82
C ALA A 124 26.34 2.07 12.11
N GLU A 125 25.82 3.18 12.60
CA GLU A 125 24.96 3.18 13.79
C GLU A 125 23.65 2.40 13.59
N PHE A 126 23.12 2.41 12.38
CA PHE A 126 21.80 1.82 12.07
C PHE A 126 21.81 0.29 11.96
N TYR A 127 22.98 -0.37 11.97
CA TYR A 127 23.06 -1.82 12.12
C TYR A 127 22.42 -2.31 13.43
N LYS A 128 22.34 -1.45 14.47
CA LYS A 128 21.66 -1.75 15.74
C LYS A 128 20.17 -2.08 15.54
N LEU A 129 19.56 -1.61 14.44
CA LEU A 129 18.16 -1.87 14.11
C LEU A 129 17.93 -3.33 13.67
N GLY A 130 18.99 -4.07 13.27
CA GLY A 130 18.90 -5.48 12.89
C GLY A 130 18.05 -5.76 11.66
N LEU A 131 18.05 -4.84 10.69
CA LEU A 131 17.25 -4.91 9.44
C LEU A 131 18.15 -5.02 8.19
N GLY A 132 19.43 -5.39 8.35
CA GLY A 132 20.41 -5.48 7.27
C GLY A 132 21.16 -4.18 7.03
N ASP A 133 21.77 -4.07 5.85
CA ASP A 133 22.62 -2.94 5.48
C ASP A 133 21.78 -1.68 5.23
N PRO A 134 22.10 -0.55 5.88
CA PRO A 134 21.40 0.70 5.63
C PRO A 134 21.80 1.28 4.26
N MET A 135 20.84 1.53 3.40
CA MET A 135 21.04 2.22 2.13
C MET A 135 21.09 3.73 2.33
N CYS A 136 22.22 4.34 2.08
CA CYS A 136 22.43 5.77 2.21
C CYS A 136 21.88 6.51 1.00
N ILE A 137 20.88 7.38 1.19
CA ILE A 137 20.31 8.19 0.11
C ILE A 137 20.13 9.64 0.54
N SER A 138 20.00 10.52 -0.44
CA SER A 138 19.46 11.86 -0.24
C SER A 138 18.17 12.03 -1.06
N SER A 139 17.04 12.02 -0.39
CA SER A 139 15.75 12.29 -1.04
C SER A 139 15.69 13.71 -1.63
N ALA A 140 16.45 14.65 -1.09
CA ALA A 140 16.50 16.03 -1.57
C ALA A 140 17.29 16.15 -2.87
N THR A 141 18.50 15.58 -2.94
CA THR A 141 19.37 15.70 -4.12
C THR A 141 19.14 14.58 -5.15
N GLY A 142 18.70 13.39 -4.69
CA GLY A 142 18.52 12.19 -5.51
C GLY A 142 19.69 11.23 -5.45
N SER A 143 20.75 11.56 -4.71
CA SER A 143 21.89 10.66 -4.55
C SER A 143 21.46 9.31 -3.94
N GLY A 144 21.93 8.19 -4.49
CA GLY A 144 21.63 6.84 -4.03
C GLY A 144 20.21 6.33 -4.33
N THR A 145 19.33 7.16 -4.91
CA THR A 145 17.93 6.72 -5.19
C THR A 145 17.83 5.74 -6.35
N GLY A 146 18.79 5.72 -7.28
CA GLY A 146 18.85 4.71 -8.34
C GLY A 146 19.13 3.32 -7.78
N ASP A 147 20.17 3.20 -6.94
CA ASP A 147 20.52 1.94 -6.28
C ASP A 147 19.37 1.43 -5.39
N LEU A 148 18.68 2.36 -4.69
CA LEU A 148 17.48 2.03 -3.93
C LEU A 148 16.39 1.43 -4.82
N LEU A 149 16.12 2.02 -5.98
CA LEU A 149 15.10 1.53 -6.91
C LEU A 149 15.48 0.18 -7.52
N ASP A 150 16.76 -0.05 -7.81
CA ASP A 150 17.25 -1.35 -8.27
C ASP A 150 17.02 -2.44 -7.20
N ASP A 151 17.30 -2.14 -5.92
CA ASP A 151 17.05 -3.08 -4.82
C ASP A 151 15.55 -3.32 -4.58
N VAL A 152 14.71 -2.28 -4.71
CA VAL A 152 13.24 -2.41 -4.66
C VAL A 152 12.74 -3.37 -5.74
N VAL A 153 13.12 -3.15 -7.00
CA VAL A 153 12.68 -3.99 -8.13
C VAL A 153 13.18 -5.42 -7.98
N ALA A 154 14.41 -5.62 -7.49
CA ALA A 154 14.96 -6.95 -7.24
C ALA A 154 14.22 -7.73 -6.13
N LYS A 155 13.72 -7.02 -5.11
CA LYS A 155 13.01 -7.63 -3.96
C LYS A 155 11.50 -7.74 -4.17
N LEU A 156 10.90 -6.93 -5.04
CA LEU A 156 9.50 -7.08 -5.42
C LEU A 156 9.32 -8.38 -6.21
N LYS A 157 8.55 -9.29 -5.65
CA LYS A 157 8.18 -10.54 -6.34
C LYS A 157 7.39 -10.20 -7.60
N ASP A 158 7.68 -10.92 -8.67
CA ASP A 158 6.80 -10.91 -9.82
C ASP A 158 5.49 -11.59 -9.42
N ASN A 159 4.41 -10.83 -9.30
CA ASN A 159 3.07 -11.36 -9.04
C ASN A 159 2.48 -12.13 -10.24
N SER A 160 3.31 -12.47 -11.23
CA SER A 160 2.97 -13.30 -12.39
C SER A 160 2.72 -14.77 -12.06
N GLY A 161 2.72 -15.15 -10.78
CA GLY A 161 2.63 -16.54 -10.33
C GLY A 161 1.22 -17.12 -10.14
N GLU A 162 0.17 -16.32 -10.15
CA GLU A 162 -1.19 -16.87 -10.21
C GLU A 162 -1.54 -17.09 -11.69
N LEU A 163 -1.56 -18.34 -12.11
CA LEU A 163 -2.07 -18.76 -13.42
C LEU A 163 -3.58 -18.52 -13.46
N LEU A 164 -3.97 -17.25 -13.59
CA LEU A 164 -5.35 -16.91 -13.88
C LEU A 164 -5.64 -17.29 -15.33
N GLU A 165 -6.81 -17.88 -15.57
CA GLU A 165 -7.23 -18.19 -16.93
C GLU A 165 -7.39 -16.88 -17.71
N GLU A 166 -6.76 -16.81 -18.88
CA GLU A 166 -6.86 -15.63 -19.75
C GLU A 166 -8.31 -15.43 -20.23
N GLY A 167 -8.74 -14.19 -20.28
CA GLY A 167 -10.07 -13.84 -20.78
C GLY A 167 -11.18 -13.82 -19.73
N ILE A 168 -10.91 -14.24 -18.49
CA ILE A 168 -11.89 -14.12 -17.40
C ILE A 168 -11.73 -12.77 -16.71
N PRO A 169 -12.79 -11.90 -16.69
CA PRO A 169 -12.69 -10.56 -16.12
C PRO A 169 -12.56 -10.58 -14.59
N ARG A 170 -11.85 -9.58 -14.05
CA ARG A 170 -11.57 -9.41 -12.62
C ARG A 170 -12.32 -8.19 -12.09
N PHE A 171 -13.17 -8.41 -11.10
CA PHE A 171 -13.99 -7.36 -10.48
C PHE A 171 -13.51 -7.05 -9.06
N ALA A 172 -13.30 -5.76 -8.77
CA ALA A 172 -13.09 -5.28 -7.42
C ALA A 172 -14.33 -4.54 -6.91
N VAL A 173 -14.77 -4.85 -5.68
CA VAL A 173 -15.83 -4.10 -5.00
C VAL A 173 -15.18 -3.14 -4.01
N VAL A 174 -15.24 -1.86 -4.29
CA VAL A 174 -14.60 -0.79 -3.51
C VAL A 174 -15.62 0.23 -3.02
N GLY A 175 -15.26 1.05 -2.07
CA GLY A 175 -16.13 2.05 -1.46
C GLY A 175 -15.78 2.25 0.00
N ARG A 176 -16.32 3.28 0.64
CA ARG A 176 -16.08 3.59 2.05
C ARG A 176 -16.58 2.48 3.00
N PRO A 177 -16.14 2.48 4.26
CA PRO A 177 -16.67 1.58 5.28
C PRO A 177 -18.21 1.63 5.35
N ASN A 178 -18.83 0.49 5.58
CA ASN A 178 -20.29 0.33 5.71
C ASN A 178 -21.16 0.68 4.47
N ALA A 179 -20.55 0.89 3.29
CA ALA A 179 -21.29 1.10 2.04
C ALA A 179 -21.97 -0.17 1.47
N GLY A 180 -21.90 -1.31 2.16
CA GLY A 180 -22.54 -2.56 1.73
C GLY A 180 -21.66 -3.52 0.94
N LYS A 181 -20.35 -3.25 0.80
CA LYS A 181 -19.40 -4.10 0.04
C LYS A 181 -19.47 -5.58 0.43
N SER A 182 -19.43 -5.86 1.73
CA SER A 182 -19.50 -7.25 2.24
C SER A 182 -20.83 -7.92 1.92
N SER A 183 -21.93 -7.15 1.94
CA SER A 183 -23.26 -7.68 1.66
C SER A 183 -23.39 -8.11 0.19
N ILE A 184 -22.92 -7.30 -0.75
CA ILE A 184 -22.96 -7.64 -2.18
C ILE A 184 -22.01 -8.82 -2.49
N ILE A 185 -20.80 -8.84 -1.90
CA ILE A 185 -19.88 -9.97 -2.10
C ILE A 185 -20.45 -11.26 -1.52
N ASN A 186 -21.05 -11.21 -0.33
CA ASN A 186 -21.70 -12.39 0.25
C ASN A 186 -22.88 -12.85 -0.59
N ALA A 187 -23.63 -11.94 -1.22
CA ALA A 187 -24.69 -12.30 -2.14
C ALA A 187 -24.17 -12.99 -3.41
N PHE A 188 -23.04 -12.56 -3.96
CA PHE A 188 -22.39 -13.24 -5.09
C PHE A 188 -21.87 -14.63 -4.71
N ILE A 189 -21.16 -14.74 -3.58
CA ILE A 189 -20.52 -15.99 -3.19
C ILE A 189 -21.56 -17.01 -2.70
N GLY A 190 -22.71 -16.56 -2.16
CA GLY A 190 -23.80 -17.39 -1.63
C GLY A 190 -23.45 -18.02 -0.28
N GLU A 191 -24.47 -18.59 0.40
CA GLU A 191 -24.29 -19.31 1.68
C GLU A 191 -23.70 -20.72 1.49
N ASP A 192 -23.71 -21.25 0.28
CA ASP A 192 -23.14 -22.57 -0.05
C ASP A 192 -21.62 -22.50 -0.19
N ARG A 193 -20.94 -22.86 0.87
CA ARG A 193 -19.47 -22.90 1.04
C ARG A 193 -18.69 -23.82 0.07
N ASN A 194 -19.31 -24.44 -0.90
CA ASN A 194 -18.72 -25.56 -1.63
C ASN A 194 -18.26 -25.28 -3.08
N ILE A 195 -18.36 -24.03 -3.59
CA ILE A 195 -17.99 -23.76 -4.99
C ILE A 195 -17.12 -22.48 -5.11
N VAL A 196 -16.27 -22.27 -4.15
CA VAL A 196 -15.22 -21.25 -4.27
C VAL A 196 -13.90 -22.02 -4.26
N THR A 197 -13.35 -22.28 -5.43
CA THR A 197 -11.99 -22.80 -5.53
C THR A 197 -11.04 -21.68 -5.11
N GLU A 198 -10.60 -21.72 -3.85
CA GLU A 198 -9.40 -20.98 -3.46
C GLU A 198 -8.27 -21.58 -4.30
N ILE A 199 -7.65 -20.78 -5.16
CA ILE A 199 -6.49 -21.24 -5.92
C ILE A 199 -5.39 -21.47 -4.88
N ALA A 200 -5.19 -22.74 -4.54
CA ALA A 200 -4.21 -23.17 -3.57
C ALA A 200 -2.81 -22.98 -4.15
N GLY A 201 -1.99 -22.15 -3.52
CA GLY A 201 -0.58 -22.04 -3.92
C GLY A 201 0.21 -20.91 -3.29
N THR A 202 -0.40 -19.93 -2.62
CA THR A 202 0.34 -18.85 -1.97
C THR A 202 0.02 -18.76 -0.48
N THR A 203 1.05 -18.75 0.33
CA THR A 203 1.00 -18.70 1.81
C THR A 203 0.51 -17.35 2.37
N ARG A 204 0.02 -16.46 1.54
CA ARG A 204 -0.68 -15.22 1.87
C ARG A 204 -1.88 -15.06 0.94
N ASP A 205 -3.04 -15.44 1.45
CA ASP A 205 -4.39 -15.12 0.98
C ASP A 205 -4.55 -15.00 -0.55
N SER A 206 -5.27 -15.95 -1.13
CA SER A 206 -5.74 -15.85 -2.52
C SER A 206 -6.43 -14.49 -2.70
N ILE A 207 -5.82 -13.63 -3.53
CA ILE A 207 -6.38 -12.32 -3.87
C ILE A 207 -7.65 -12.50 -4.69
N TYR A 208 -7.80 -13.64 -5.37
CA TYR A 208 -8.88 -13.90 -6.32
C TYR A 208 -9.81 -14.99 -5.84
N THR A 209 -11.10 -14.76 -6.00
CA THR A 209 -12.17 -15.74 -5.79
C THR A 209 -12.95 -15.89 -7.08
N ARG A 210 -12.94 -17.07 -7.71
CA ARG A 210 -13.70 -17.31 -8.94
C ARG A 210 -15.19 -17.45 -8.63
N TYR A 211 -16.00 -16.79 -9.45
CA TYR A 211 -17.44 -16.95 -9.50
C TYR A 211 -17.82 -17.57 -10.84
N ASP A 212 -18.41 -18.77 -10.80
CA ASP A 212 -18.86 -19.52 -11.98
C ASP A 212 -20.28 -20.02 -11.73
N LYS A 213 -21.27 -19.14 -11.90
CA LYS A 213 -22.69 -19.47 -11.72
C LYS A 213 -23.56 -18.71 -12.73
N PHE A 214 -24.72 -19.30 -13.04
CA PHE A 214 -25.73 -18.70 -13.91
C PHE A 214 -25.26 -18.30 -15.30
N GLY A 215 -24.19 -18.93 -15.81
CA GLY A 215 -23.58 -18.61 -17.09
C GLY A 215 -22.63 -17.40 -17.06
N PHE A 216 -22.29 -16.90 -15.86
CA PHE A 216 -21.29 -15.87 -15.67
C PHE A 216 -20.03 -16.47 -15.06
N ASP A 217 -18.86 -16.09 -15.59
CA ASP A 217 -17.57 -16.52 -15.12
C ASP A 217 -16.66 -15.29 -14.94
N PHE A 218 -16.22 -15.03 -13.69
CA PHE A 218 -15.36 -13.90 -13.35
C PHE A 218 -14.63 -14.12 -12.04
N TYR A 219 -13.58 -13.34 -11.81
CA TYR A 219 -12.88 -13.29 -10.54
C TYR A 219 -13.33 -12.09 -9.70
N LEU A 220 -13.58 -12.31 -8.41
CA LEU A 220 -13.70 -11.26 -7.41
C LEU A 220 -12.34 -11.05 -6.72
N VAL A 221 -11.88 -9.80 -6.68
CA VAL A 221 -10.58 -9.43 -6.11
C VAL A 221 -10.73 -9.07 -4.63
N ASP A 222 -9.78 -9.50 -3.79
CA ASP A 222 -9.67 -9.19 -2.35
C ASP A 222 -10.90 -9.56 -1.49
N THR A 223 -11.52 -10.68 -1.78
CA THR A 223 -12.66 -11.18 -0.97
C THR A 223 -12.21 -11.63 0.42
N ALA A 224 -10.99 -12.13 0.59
CA ALA A 224 -10.43 -12.58 1.85
C ALA A 224 -10.35 -11.44 2.87
N GLY A 225 -10.01 -10.25 2.42
CA GLY A 225 -10.00 -9.06 3.22
C GLY A 225 -11.36 -8.67 3.79
N ILE A 226 -12.42 -8.91 3.04
CA ILE A 226 -13.80 -8.63 3.47
C ILE A 226 -14.29 -9.69 4.45
N ARG A 227 -13.81 -10.93 4.35
CA ARG A 227 -14.18 -12.05 5.25
C ARG A 227 -13.52 -11.95 6.63
N ARG A 228 -12.32 -11.34 6.75
CA ARG A 228 -11.58 -11.24 8.01
C ARG A 228 -12.09 -10.16 8.98
N LYS A 229 -13.28 -9.67 8.80
CA LYS A 229 -13.94 -8.57 9.55
C LYS A 229 -13.90 -8.61 11.07
N ASN A 230 -13.31 -9.62 11.72
CA ASN A 230 -13.53 -9.87 13.14
C ASN A 230 -12.42 -9.38 14.08
N LYS A 231 -11.33 -8.72 13.65
CA LYS A 231 -10.24 -8.39 14.61
C LYS A 231 -9.53 -7.04 14.47
N VAL A 232 -9.79 -6.24 13.42
CA VAL A 232 -9.16 -4.92 13.29
C VAL A 232 -10.27 -3.88 13.23
N THR A 233 -10.19 -2.92 14.12
CA THR A 233 -11.10 -1.76 14.20
C THR A 233 -11.27 -1.13 12.80
N GLU A 234 -12.50 -1.17 12.28
CA GLU A 234 -12.91 -0.63 10.97
C GLU A 234 -12.67 0.89 10.82
N ASP A 235 -12.11 1.54 11.83
CA ASP A 235 -12.02 2.99 11.95
C ASP A 235 -10.75 3.61 11.34
N LEU A 236 -9.82 2.79 10.81
CA LEU A 236 -8.62 3.35 10.19
C LEU A 236 -8.87 3.60 8.70
N GLU A 237 -9.14 4.85 8.37
CA GLU A 237 -9.28 5.35 6.99
C GLU A 237 -8.12 4.87 6.09
N PHE A 238 -6.90 4.86 6.63
CA PHE A 238 -5.70 4.36 5.96
C PHE A 238 -5.81 2.90 5.52
N TYR A 239 -6.31 2.02 6.39
CA TYR A 239 -6.49 0.59 6.08
C TYR A 239 -7.47 0.37 4.91
N SER A 240 -8.60 1.10 4.94
CA SER A 240 -9.60 1.04 3.88
C SER A 240 -9.04 1.50 2.53
N VAL A 241 -8.19 2.53 2.53
CA VAL A 241 -7.57 3.06 1.32
C VAL A 241 -6.52 2.10 0.76
N MET A 242 -5.63 1.56 1.59
CA MET A 242 -4.62 0.58 1.16
C MET A 242 -5.25 -0.64 0.47
N ARG A 243 -6.32 -1.16 1.05
CA ARG A 243 -7.09 -2.26 0.45
C ARG A 243 -7.74 -1.89 -0.85
N SER A 244 -8.35 -0.71 -0.91
CA SER A 244 -8.97 -0.22 -2.15
C SER A 244 -7.94 -0.09 -3.26
N ILE A 245 -6.74 0.41 -2.97
CA ILE A 245 -5.63 0.50 -3.92
C ILE A 245 -5.28 -0.90 -4.46
N ARG A 246 -5.03 -1.85 -3.58
CA ARG A 246 -4.67 -3.22 -3.96
C ARG A 246 -5.75 -3.89 -4.80
N ALA A 247 -7.01 -3.78 -4.40
CA ALA A 247 -8.13 -4.34 -5.15
C ALA A 247 -8.26 -3.69 -6.54
N ILE A 248 -8.14 -2.37 -6.64
CA ILE A 248 -8.21 -1.63 -7.91
C ILE A 248 -7.08 -2.06 -8.84
N GLU A 249 -5.84 -2.15 -8.36
CA GLU A 249 -4.70 -2.52 -9.19
C GLU A 249 -4.85 -3.90 -9.84
N HIS A 250 -5.39 -4.86 -9.11
CA HIS A 250 -5.53 -6.24 -9.52
C HIS A 250 -6.84 -6.55 -10.27
N SER A 251 -7.70 -5.55 -10.49
CA SER A 251 -8.98 -5.70 -11.20
C SER A 251 -8.93 -5.14 -12.63
N ASP A 252 -9.91 -5.52 -13.44
CA ASP A 252 -10.21 -4.94 -14.75
C ASP A 252 -11.37 -3.96 -14.65
N VAL A 253 -12.32 -4.27 -13.77
CA VAL A 253 -13.53 -3.49 -13.50
C VAL A 253 -13.70 -3.25 -12.01
N CYS A 254 -13.96 -2.02 -11.62
CA CYS A 254 -14.26 -1.62 -10.25
C CYS A 254 -15.76 -1.35 -10.08
N ILE A 255 -16.35 -1.91 -9.04
CA ILE A 255 -17.71 -1.61 -8.60
C ILE A 255 -17.58 -0.68 -7.39
N LEU A 256 -17.88 0.61 -7.58
CA LEU A 256 -17.83 1.61 -6.51
C LEU A 256 -19.17 1.63 -5.78
N MET A 257 -19.18 1.14 -4.55
CA MET A 257 -20.35 1.12 -3.68
C MET A 257 -20.52 2.45 -2.96
N ILE A 258 -21.65 3.10 -3.16
CA ILE A 258 -22.04 4.36 -2.51
C ILE A 258 -23.31 4.13 -1.69
N ASP A 259 -23.33 4.66 -0.45
CA ASP A 259 -24.52 4.66 0.39
C ASP A 259 -25.50 5.73 -0.12
N ALA A 260 -26.60 5.28 -0.75
CA ALA A 260 -27.61 6.17 -1.32
C ALA A 260 -28.27 7.08 -0.28
N THR A 261 -28.27 6.71 1.01
CA THR A 261 -28.88 7.53 2.07
C THR A 261 -28.00 8.74 2.46
N ARG A 262 -26.70 8.64 2.22
CA ARG A 262 -25.71 9.70 2.54
C ARG A 262 -25.26 10.47 1.29
N GLY A 263 -25.48 9.91 0.10
CA GLY A 263 -24.98 10.46 -1.13
C GLY A 263 -23.46 10.33 -1.30
N ILE A 264 -22.91 11.07 -2.24
CA ILE A 264 -21.47 11.08 -2.57
C ILE A 264 -20.73 11.95 -1.57
N GLU A 265 -19.75 11.38 -0.88
CA GLU A 265 -18.87 12.08 0.06
C GLU A 265 -17.44 12.19 -0.52
N ALA A 266 -16.58 13.00 0.14
CA ALA A 266 -15.21 13.21 -0.30
C ALA A 266 -14.40 11.91 -0.41
N GLN A 267 -14.64 10.94 0.47
CA GLN A 267 -13.98 9.65 0.43
C GLN A 267 -14.38 8.79 -0.79
N ASP A 268 -15.65 8.87 -1.24
CA ASP A 268 -16.10 8.19 -2.46
C ASP A 268 -15.39 8.80 -3.68
N MET A 269 -15.25 10.13 -3.71
CA MET A 269 -14.51 10.84 -4.76
C MET A 269 -13.02 10.48 -4.79
N ASN A 270 -12.40 10.28 -3.63
CA ASN A 270 -11.01 9.83 -3.56
C ASN A 270 -10.85 8.42 -4.17
N ILE A 271 -11.76 7.49 -3.85
CA ILE A 271 -11.76 6.14 -4.44
C ILE A 271 -12.02 6.21 -5.94
N PHE A 272 -12.96 7.03 -6.38
CA PHE A 272 -13.23 7.27 -7.81
C PHE A 272 -11.97 7.74 -8.55
N GLN A 273 -11.24 8.70 -7.99
CA GLN A 273 -9.99 9.18 -8.58
C GLN A 273 -8.92 8.08 -8.64
N LEU A 274 -8.82 7.22 -7.61
CA LEU A 274 -7.90 6.08 -7.63
C LEU A 274 -8.23 5.11 -8.77
N ILE A 275 -9.52 4.81 -9.01
CA ILE A 275 -9.98 3.96 -10.12
C ILE A 275 -9.57 4.59 -11.46
N GLN A 276 -9.83 5.89 -11.62
CA GLN A 276 -9.50 6.63 -12.83
C GLN A 276 -7.98 6.66 -13.09
N ARG A 277 -7.17 6.92 -12.06
CA ARG A 277 -5.68 6.91 -12.15
C ARG A 277 -5.13 5.54 -12.56
N ASN A 278 -5.80 4.47 -12.18
CA ASN A 278 -5.43 3.11 -12.56
C ASN A 278 -6.04 2.66 -13.90
N ASN A 279 -6.70 3.54 -14.64
CA ASN A 279 -7.32 3.27 -15.95
C ASN A 279 -8.27 2.05 -15.92
N LYS A 280 -9.02 1.86 -14.82
CA LYS A 280 -9.96 0.74 -14.67
C LYS A 280 -11.36 1.14 -15.11
N SER A 281 -12.11 0.17 -15.67
CA SER A 281 -13.54 0.35 -15.93
C SER A 281 -14.31 0.51 -14.62
N LEU A 282 -15.38 1.31 -14.63
CA LEU A 282 -16.14 1.66 -13.43
C LEU A 282 -17.61 1.40 -13.58
N VAL A 283 -18.21 0.80 -12.56
CA VAL A 283 -19.65 0.71 -12.30
C VAL A 283 -19.93 1.38 -10.95
N VAL A 284 -20.99 2.21 -10.86
CA VAL A 284 -21.40 2.90 -9.62
C VAL A 284 -22.78 2.42 -9.21
#